data_0a162af6a469298e1875eff0b99e37f7
#
_entry.id   0a162af6a469298e1875eff0b99e37f7
#
_cell.length_a   1.000
_cell.length_b   1.000
_cell.length_c   1.000
_cell.angle_alpha   90.00
_cell.angle_beta   90.00
_cell.angle_gamma   90.00
#
_symmetry.space_group_name_H-M   'P 1'
#
loop_
_entity.id
_entity.type
_entity.pdbx_description
1 polymer ?
#
loop_
_entity_poly.entity_id
_entity_poly.type
_entity_poly.pdbx_seq_one_letter_code
_entity_poly.pdbx_strand_id
1 'polypeptide(L)'
;MNKRRKIRCSGSWPVKEGLRTGYSDDLPAARPDLKENLGYYIDKYQTWSTYRPEKHGVMVAYASIHGNTAQAAEEMAEMLRANGEEVEVSDLSRTDVSLAVRKTFCYDRMVLAAATYDGGVFPCMEEFLLHLKSKNFQKRTV
;
A
#
# COMPACT_ATOMS: atom_id res chain seq x y z
N MET A 1 -8.16 -31.81 23.02
CA MET A 1 -7.90 -30.53 23.72
C MET A 1 -6.64 -29.91 23.13
N ASN A 2 -6.79 -28.96 22.24
CA ASN A 2 -5.68 -28.39 21.45
C ASN A 2 -5.39 -26.96 21.96
N LYS A 3 -4.32 -26.82 22.75
CA LYS A 3 -3.88 -25.53 23.30
C LYS A 3 -3.23 -24.69 22.20
N ARG A 4 -3.96 -23.74 21.64
CA ARG A 4 -3.39 -22.70 20.77
C ARG A 4 -2.49 -21.79 21.63
N ARG A 5 -1.19 -21.83 21.40
CA ARG A 5 -0.24 -20.88 22.00
C ARG A 5 -0.48 -19.50 21.39
N LYS A 6 -0.94 -18.56 22.20
CA LYS A 6 -0.97 -17.14 21.87
C LYS A 6 0.48 -16.63 21.85
N ILE A 7 1.00 -16.31 20.68
CA ILE A 7 2.26 -15.57 20.55
C ILE A 7 1.94 -14.11 20.89
N ARG A 8 2.36 -13.66 22.06
CA ARG A 8 2.32 -12.27 22.47
C ARG A 8 3.56 -11.59 21.92
N CYS A 9 3.42 -10.80 20.86
CA CYS A 9 4.44 -9.85 20.47
C CYS A 9 4.25 -8.56 21.29
N SER A 10 4.66 -8.59 22.55
CA SER A 10 4.86 -7.41 23.38
C SER A 10 6.34 -7.32 23.70
N GLY A 11 7.08 -6.60 22.86
CA GLY A 11 8.47 -6.31 23.09
C GLY A 11 8.85 -5.12 22.22
N SER A 12 8.96 -3.94 22.82
CA SER A 12 9.75 -2.87 22.26
C SER A 12 11.17 -3.38 22.11
N TRP A 13 11.62 -3.50 20.86
CA TRP A 13 13.01 -3.82 20.57
C TRP A 13 13.87 -2.65 21.06
N PRO A 14 14.82 -2.87 22.00
CA PRO A 14 15.75 -1.83 22.37
C PRO A 14 16.62 -1.53 21.14
N VAL A 15 16.59 -0.29 20.68
CA VAL A 15 17.59 0.23 19.75
C VAL A 15 18.92 0.22 20.52
N LYS A 16 19.72 -0.82 20.34
CA LYS A 16 21.08 -0.84 20.85
C LYS A 16 21.92 0.08 19.97
N GLU A 17 22.28 1.22 20.52
CA GLU A 17 23.41 1.98 20.04
C GLU A 17 24.63 1.05 19.93
N GLY A 18 25.24 1.00 18.75
CA GLY A 18 26.46 0.25 18.49
C GLY A 18 26.25 -1.10 17.79
N LEU A 19 25.59 -1.10 16.64
CA LEU A 19 25.79 -2.20 15.69
C LEU A 19 27.22 -2.10 15.15
N ARG A 20 28.13 -2.84 15.79
CA ARG A 20 29.45 -3.12 15.22
C ARG A 20 29.23 -3.76 13.85
N THR A 21 29.84 -3.20 12.84
CA THR A 21 30.01 -3.75 11.51
C THR A 21 30.77 -5.08 11.57
N GLY A 22 30.06 -6.12 11.98
CA GLY A 22 30.53 -7.50 12.00
C GLY A 22 29.57 -8.35 11.19
N TYR A 23 29.19 -7.88 10.01
CA TYR A 23 28.49 -8.71 9.04
C TYR A 23 29.58 -9.38 8.21
N SER A 24 29.73 -10.69 8.44
CA SER A 24 30.70 -11.52 7.70
C SER A 24 30.46 -11.44 6.21
N ASP A 25 31.54 -11.41 5.44
CA ASP A 25 31.58 -11.38 3.96
C ASP A 25 30.97 -12.60 3.27
N ASP A 26 30.28 -13.48 4.01
CA ASP A 26 29.76 -14.76 3.54
C ASP A 26 28.28 -14.74 3.12
N LEU A 27 27.63 -13.58 3.03
CA LEU A 27 26.33 -13.51 2.38
C LEU A 27 26.50 -13.58 0.87
N PRO A 28 25.78 -14.53 0.18
CA PRO A 28 25.86 -14.65 -1.26
C PRO A 28 25.52 -13.30 -1.91
N ALA A 29 26.25 -12.97 -2.95
CA ALA A 29 26.30 -11.70 -3.70
C ALA A 29 24.95 -11.25 -4.32
N ALA A 30 23.86 -11.48 -3.67
CA ALA A 30 22.51 -11.27 -4.13
C ALA A 30 21.92 -9.96 -3.55
N ARG A 31 22.44 -8.85 -3.87
CA ARG A 31 21.88 -7.49 -3.90
C ARG A 31 22.95 -6.44 -3.59
N PRO A 32 23.60 -5.92 -4.60
CA PRO A 32 24.57 -4.82 -4.42
C PRO A 32 23.95 -3.59 -3.75
N ASP A 33 22.64 -3.41 -3.89
CA ASP A 33 21.90 -2.25 -3.38
C ASP A 33 21.83 -2.17 -1.84
N LEU A 34 22.03 -3.29 -1.13
CA LEU A 34 22.01 -3.30 0.34
C LEU A 34 23.37 -2.93 0.99
N LYS A 35 24.42 -2.75 0.20
CA LYS A 35 25.72 -2.32 0.71
C LYS A 35 25.83 -0.81 0.90
N GLU A 36 25.03 -0.05 0.16
CA GLU A 36 24.97 1.41 0.22
C GLU A 36 23.61 1.85 0.73
N ASN A 37 23.56 2.92 1.52
CA ASN A 37 22.33 3.51 2.05
C ASN A 37 21.44 2.59 2.92
N LEU A 38 22.04 1.76 3.76
CA LEU A 38 21.29 0.89 4.68
C LEU A 38 20.28 1.68 5.54
N GLY A 39 20.62 2.93 5.94
CA GLY A 39 19.72 3.82 6.67
C GLY A 39 18.41 4.07 5.94
N TYR A 40 18.47 4.34 4.64
CA TYR A 40 17.27 4.55 3.81
C TYR A 40 16.33 3.32 3.82
N TYR A 41 16.88 2.12 3.71
CA TYR A 41 16.07 0.88 3.72
C TYR A 41 15.46 0.61 5.10
N ILE A 42 16.19 0.92 6.18
CA ILE A 42 15.69 0.78 7.55
C ILE A 42 14.52 1.76 7.79
N ASP A 43 14.65 3.01 7.37
CA ASP A 43 13.59 4.02 7.51
C ASP A 43 12.35 3.65 6.69
N LYS A 44 12.54 3.15 5.47
CA LYS A 44 11.46 2.62 4.65
C LYS A 44 10.77 1.43 5.32
N TYR A 45 11.55 0.49 5.84
CA TYR A 45 11.00 -0.66 6.55
C TYR A 45 10.20 -0.24 7.80
N GLN A 46 10.67 0.74 8.56
CA GLN A 46 9.94 1.27 9.70
C GLN A 46 8.63 1.94 9.28
N THR A 47 8.64 2.71 8.20
CA THR A 47 7.45 3.32 7.63
C THR A 47 6.41 2.27 7.25
N TRP A 48 6.82 1.23 6.53
CA TRP A 48 5.93 0.17 6.08
C TRP A 48 5.44 -0.72 7.22
N SER A 49 6.32 -1.11 8.15
CA SER A 49 5.94 -1.97 9.29
C SER A 49 4.99 -1.29 10.27
N THR A 50 4.98 0.04 10.32
CA THR A 50 4.05 0.84 11.13
C THR A 50 2.79 1.26 10.37
N TYR A 51 2.65 0.86 9.10
CA TYR A 51 1.57 1.26 8.21
C TYR A 51 1.43 2.79 8.04
N ARG A 52 2.54 3.50 8.03
CA ARG A 52 2.53 4.94 7.74
C ARG A 52 2.50 5.18 6.24
N PRO A 53 1.81 6.22 5.76
CA PRO A 53 1.90 6.63 4.37
C PRO A 53 3.30 7.14 4.04
N GLU A 54 3.71 6.95 2.80
CA GLU A 54 4.95 7.54 2.30
C GLU A 54 4.76 8.96 1.82
N LYS A 55 3.53 9.28 1.38
CA LYS A 55 3.14 10.55 0.79
C LYS A 55 1.79 11.01 1.30
N HIS A 56 1.62 12.32 1.40
CA HIS A 56 0.31 12.93 1.57
C HIS A 56 -0.34 13.10 0.19
N GLY A 57 -1.56 12.62 0.07
CA GLY A 57 -2.30 12.71 -1.19
C GLY A 57 -3.42 11.68 -1.25
N VAL A 58 -4.04 11.59 -2.41
CA VAL A 58 -5.21 10.77 -2.63
C VAL A 58 -4.96 9.77 -3.76
N MET A 59 -5.20 8.50 -3.49
CA MET A 59 -5.27 7.46 -4.50
C MET A 59 -6.71 7.29 -4.94
N VAL A 60 -7.02 7.55 -6.20
CA VAL A 60 -8.34 7.28 -6.80
C VAL A 60 -8.28 5.97 -7.56
N ALA A 61 -8.88 4.92 -7.02
CA ALA A 61 -8.96 3.62 -7.67
C ALA A 61 -10.38 3.39 -8.20
N TYR A 62 -10.52 3.15 -9.49
CA TYR A 62 -11.82 2.90 -10.08
C TYR A 62 -11.87 1.67 -10.96
N ALA A 63 -13.08 1.13 -11.11
CA ALA A 63 -13.37 0.06 -12.04
C ALA A 63 -14.68 0.38 -12.78
N SER A 64 -14.61 0.51 -14.10
CA SER A 64 -15.73 0.94 -14.93
C SER A 64 -16.01 -0.04 -16.06
N ILE A 65 -17.30 -0.29 -16.32
CA ILE A 65 -17.76 -1.15 -17.43
C ILE A 65 -18.01 -0.31 -18.70
N HIS A 66 -18.76 0.78 -18.55
CA HIS A 66 -19.26 1.59 -19.66
C HIS A 66 -18.66 3.00 -19.74
N GLY A 67 -17.68 3.30 -18.90
CA GLY A 67 -17.00 4.59 -18.88
C GLY A 67 -17.58 5.64 -17.91
N ASN A 68 -18.85 5.53 -17.49
CA ASN A 68 -19.48 6.52 -16.62
C ASN A 68 -18.76 6.66 -15.26
N THR A 69 -18.42 5.52 -14.63
CA THR A 69 -17.65 5.52 -13.37
C THR A 69 -16.24 6.07 -13.58
N ALA A 70 -15.62 5.80 -14.73
CA ALA A 70 -14.32 6.34 -15.08
C ALA A 70 -14.39 7.87 -15.19
N GLN A 71 -15.38 8.40 -15.91
CA GLN A 71 -15.57 9.85 -16.04
C GLN A 71 -15.75 10.51 -14.66
N ALA A 72 -16.62 9.97 -13.81
CA ALA A 72 -16.84 10.49 -12.48
C ALA A 72 -15.57 10.45 -11.59
N ALA A 73 -14.76 9.40 -11.72
CA ALA A 73 -13.50 9.26 -11.00
C ALA A 73 -12.46 10.28 -11.48
N GLU A 74 -12.37 10.52 -12.77
CA GLU A 74 -11.47 11.54 -13.35
C GLU A 74 -11.89 12.95 -12.96
N GLU A 75 -13.19 13.28 -13.04
CA GLU A 75 -13.72 14.57 -12.59
C GLU A 75 -13.42 14.81 -11.10
N MET A 76 -13.59 13.77 -10.25
CA MET A 76 -13.21 13.85 -8.83
C MET A 76 -11.71 14.10 -8.67
N ALA A 77 -10.88 13.40 -9.44
CA ALA A 77 -9.44 13.58 -9.40
C ALA A 77 -9.01 15.00 -9.81
N GLU A 78 -9.66 15.57 -10.81
CA GLU A 78 -9.42 16.95 -11.23
C GLU A 78 -9.81 17.97 -10.15
N MET A 79 -10.94 17.77 -9.50
CA MET A 79 -11.37 18.63 -8.37
C MET A 79 -10.37 18.56 -7.21
N LEU A 80 -9.88 17.37 -6.88
CA LEU A 80 -8.87 17.20 -5.83
C LEU A 80 -7.54 17.85 -6.19
N ARG A 81 -7.10 17.73 -7.45
CA ARG A 81 -5.90 18.43 -7.95
C ARG A 81 -6.06 19.95 -7.92
N ALA A 82 -7.24 20.46 -8.27
CA ALA A 82 -7.55 21.89 -8.19
C ALA A 82 -7.47 22.42 -6.75
N ASN A 83 -7.76 21.58 -5.76
CA ASN A 83 -7.60 21.89 -4.34
C ASN A 83 -6.15 21.76 -3.83
N GLY A 84 -5.19 21.44 -4.71
CA GLY A 84 -3.78 21.35 -4.36
C GLY A 84 -3.32 19.98 -3.82
N GLU A 85 -4.16 18.94 -3.95
CA GLU A 85 -3.81 17.59 -3.49
C GLU A 85 -2.97 16.84 -4.53
N GLU A 86 -2.00 16.03 -4.08
CA GLU A 86 -1.34 15.06 -4.95
C GLU A 86 -2.32 13.91 -5.22
N VAL A 87 -2.68 13.69 -6.48
CA VAL A 87 -3.68 12.68 -6.84
C VAL A 87 -3.10 11.70 -7.85
N GLU A 88 -3.09 10.44 -7.48
CA GLU A 88 -2.80 9.31 -8.36
C GLU A 88 -4.11 8.62 -8.74
N VAL A 89 -4.30 8.35 -10.02
CA VAL A 89 -5.49 7.65 -10.53
C VAL A 89 -5.11 6.28 -11.06
N SER A 90 -5.93 5.28 -10.80
CA SER A 90 -5.69 3.91 -11.27
C SER A 90 -6.98 3.25 -11.76
N ASP A 91 -6.99 2.90 -13.04
CA ASP A 91 -8.02 2.05 -13.62
C ASP A 91 -7.71 0.58 -13.32
N LEU A 92 -8.49 -0.03 -12.43
CA LEU A 92 -8.30 -1.42 -12.01
C LEU A 92 -8.62 -2.43 -13.11
N SER A 93 -9.31 -2.00 -14.18
CA SER A 93 -9.59 -2.86 -15.34
C SER A 93 -8.39 -3.02 -16.28
N ARG A 94 -7.39 -2.13 -16.15
CA ARG A 94 -6.20 -2.07 -17.03
C ARG A 94 -4.89 -2.15 -16.28
N THR A 95 -4.89 -1.81 -15.02
CA THR A 95 -3.68 -1.79 -14.17
C THR A 95 -3.53 -3.13 -13.47
N ASP A 96 -2.31 -3.66 -13.41
CA ASP A 96 -2.01 -4.83 -12.59
C ASP A 96 -2.39 -4.56 -11.13
N VAL A 97 -3.11 -5.51 -10.52
CA VAL A 97 -3.64 -5.38 -9.16
C VAL A 97 -2.52 -5.17 -8.12
N SER A 98 -1.37 -5.80 -8.31
CA SER A 98 -0.22 -5.66 -7.40
C SER A 98 0.35 -4.25 -7.44
N LEU A 99 0.38 -3.64 -8.63
CA LEU A 99 0.82 -2.27 -8.81
C LEU A 99 -0.17 -1.28 -8.20
N ALA A 100 -1.48 -1.49 -8.38
CA ALA A 100 -2.53 -0.68 -7.78
C ALA A 100 -2.47 -0.74 -6.24
N VAL A 101 -2.32 -1.95 -5.67
CA VAL A 101 -2.14 -2.16 -4.23
C VAL A 101 -0.91 -1.43 -3.71
N ARG A 102 0.24 -1.55 -4.39
CA ARG A 102 1.47 -0.83 -4.00
C ARG A 102 1.25 0.68 -3.96
N LYS A 103 0.62 1.26 -4.99
CA LYS A 103 0.31 2.69 -5.06
C LYS A 103 -0.58 3.11 -3.90
N THR A 104 -1.60 2.31 -3.57
CA THR A 104 -2.53 2.59 -2.46
C THR A 104 -1.81 2.68 -1.11
N PHE A 105 -0.81 1.83 -0.86
CA PHE A 105 -0.02 1.91 0.38
C PHE A 105 0.88 3.15 0.46
N CYS A 106 1.17 3.80 -0.65
CA CYS A 106 1.98 5.03 -0.64
C CYS A 106 1.24 6.24 -0.10
N TYR A 107 -0.08 6.33 -0.34
CA TYR A 107 -0.89 7.51 0.00
C TYR A 107 -1.65 7.36 1.32
N ASP A 108 -2.01 8.48 1.92
CA ASP A 108 -2.74 8.53 3.20
C ASP A 108 -4.27 8.48 3.05
N ARG A 109 -4.78 8.80 1.85
CA ARG A 109 -6.21 8.78 1.54
C ARG A 109 -6.48 8.00 0.26
N MET A 110 -7.67 7.41 0.19
CA MET A 110 -8.11 6.63 -0.96
C MET A 110 -9.57 6.92 -1.30
N VAL A 111 -9.87 7.04 -2.58
CA VAL A 111 -11.24 7.08 -3.12
C VAL A 111 -11.45 5.83 -3.95
N LEU A 112 -12.59 5.16 -3.72
CA LEU A 112 -12.99 3.97 -4.44
C LEU A 112 -14.23 4.27 -5.27
N ALA A 113 -14.18 3.99 -6.56
CA ALA A 113 -15.31 4.12 -7.47
C ALA A 113 -15.50 2.86 -8.31
N ALA A 114 -16.62 2.19 -8.15
CA ALA A 114 -16.92 0.96 -8.90
C ALA A 114 -18.37 0.90 -9.36
N ALA A 115 -18.58 0.27 -10.51
CA ALA A 115 -19.91 -0.08 -10.95
C ALA A 115 -20.42 -1.31 -10.17
N THR A 116 -21.74 -1.41 -10.01
CA THR A 116 -22.40 -2.63 -9.52
C THR A 116 -22.48 -3.65 -10.65
N TYR A 117 -22.14 -4.89 -10.35
CA TYR A 117 -22.23 -6.01 -11.30
C TYR A 117 -22.78 -7.24 -10.59
N ASP A 118 -23.78 -7.88 -11.18
CA ASP A 118 -24.40 -9.12 -10.67
C ASP A 118 -24.76 -9.09 -9.17
N GLY A 119 -25.33 -7.97 -8.72
CA GLY A 119 -25.69 -7.76 -7.30
C GLY A 119 -24.53 -7.52 -6.34
N GLY A 120 -23.28 -7.44 -6.84
CA GLY A 120 -22.07 -7.22 -6.07
C GLY A 120 -21.23 -6.06 -6.61
N VAL A 121 -20.00 -5.97 -6.12
CA VAL A 121 -18.99 -5.04 -6.61
C VAL A 121 -18.38 -5.60 -7.91
N PHE A 122 -18.01 -4.73 -8.83
CA PHE A 122 -17.37 -5.15 -10.07
C PHE A 122 -16.10 -5.98 -9.80
N PRO A 123 -15.89 -7.13 -10.47
CA PRO A 123 -14.85 -8.11 -10.12
C PRO A 123 -13.45 -7.57 -9.93
N CYS A 124 -12.99 -6.65 -10.77
CA CYS A 124 -11.65 -6.05 -10.63
C CYS A 124 -11.51 -5.26 -9.31
N MET A 125 -12.57 -4.59 -8.87
CA MET A 125 -12.59 -3.88 -7.59
C MET A 125 -12.67 -4.88 -6.43
N GLU A 126 -13.44 -5.94 -6.55
CA GLU A 126 -13.53 -6.99 -5.53
C GLU A 126 -12.17 -7.65 -5.29
N GLU A 127 -11.47 -8.04 -6.36
CA GLU A 127 -10.11 -8.60 -6.29
C GLU A 127 -9.14 -7.63 -5.59
N PHE A 128 -9.18 -6.35 -5.97
CA PHE A 128 -8.36 -5.32 -5.34
C PHE A 128 -8.64 -5.20 -3.84
N LEU A 129 -9.91 -5.16 -3.43
CA LEU A 129 -10.31 -5.11 -2.02
C LEU A 129 -9.87 -6.36 -1.23
N LEU A 130 -9.95 -7.56 -1.83
CA LEU A 130 -9.46 -8.79 -1.23
C LEU A 130 -7.95 -8.73 -1.00
N HIS A 131 -7.17 -8.19 -1.93
CA HIS A 131 -5.74 -7.98 -1.76
C HIS A 131 -5.43 -6.97 -0.64
N LEU A 132 -6.16 -5.87 -0.55
CA LEU A 132 -5.99 -4.90 0.55
C LEU A 132 -6.30 -5.54 1.91
N LYS A 133 -7.40 -6.30 1.99
CA LYS A 133 -7.79 -7.05 3.20
C LYS A 133 -6.73 -8.06 3.62
N SER A 134 -6.19 -8.83 2.68
CA SER A 134 -5.16 -9.84 2.96
C SER A 134 -3.84 -9.23 3.47
N LYS A 135 -3.55 -7.98 3.12
CA LYS A 135 -2.36 -7.23 3.54
C LYS A 135 -2.61 -6.33 4.75
N ASN A 136 -3.76 -6.47 5.43
CA ASN A 136 -4.14 -5.66 6.59
C ASN A 136 -4.07 -4.15 6.33
N PHE A 137 -4.61 -3.68 5.20
CA PHE A 137 -4.65 -2.26 4.90
C PHE A 137 -5.36 -1.49 6.02
N GLN A 138 -4.68 -0.53 6.62
CA GLN A 138 -5.16 0.18 7.80
C GLN A 138 -4.50 1.55 7.94
N LYS A 139 -5.02 2.37 8.89
CA LYS A 139 -4.51 3.72 9.18
C LYS A 139 -4.53 4.65 7.97
N ARG A 140 -5.58 4.52 7.15
CA ARG A 140 -5.85 5.37 5.99
C ARG A 140 -7.31 5.83 6.02
N THR A 141 -7.60 6.95 5.41
CA THR A 141 -8.98 7.40 5.16
C THR A 141 -9.44 6.87 3.80
N VAL A 142 -10.66 6.30 3.77
CA VAL A 142 -11.29 5.76 2.55
C VAL A 142 -12.63 6.44 2.35
#